data_d3a24bda0071ebef4f9ee0ada90a3e1c
#
_entry.id   d3a24bda0071ebef4f9ee0ada90a3e1c
#
_cell.length_a   1.000
_cell.length_b   1.000
_cell.length_c   1.000
_cell.angle_alpha   90.00
_cell.angle_beta   90.00
_cell.angle_gamma   90.00
#
_symmetry.space_group_name_H-M   'P 1'
#
loop_
_entity.id
_entity.type
_entity.pdbx_description
1 polymer ?
#
loop_
_entity_poly.entity_id
_entity_poly.type
_entity_poly.pdbx_seq_one_letter_code
_entity_poly.pdbx_strand_id
1 'polypeptide(L)'
;MQRRRLRPTMAAVLRSLLACAVAGFFLIALLDANVSPSSSSSLSSAAAVYELPERHDIRPIRRPSELKWMREAAAPRLSKWNGAIEDKTESNQKLWKAPLSRGFMPCSKPSLSYLSPQASRGYLLVNANGGLNQMRAGMADMVAIARIINATLVIPELDKSSFWQDSSNFADVFDEEYFIHSLANDIKIVKKLPEEFSRVTKVVKYFISWSPLEYYQDEISKLWDGFKVIKAAKSDSRLANNKLPPDIQKLRCRAFFEALRFSPSIQALGKSLVERMRSYGSFIALHLRYEKDMLAFSGCTYGLNVSEANELTSIREKTAYWKVKDIDPLQQRVKGYCPLTPKEVGIFISSLGYPSNTPIYVASGNIYGGNSHMADLESRFPILMSKEKLASAAELEPFRPYAAQMAALDYIVSVESDVFIPSSSGNMASAVGGHRRYLGHRKTITPDRKVLVHLFDKLDQGLLKEGKKLSKTILEIHKKRQGSPRKRKGPIPGTRGIDRFRSEEAFYENPLPDCLCQSGSTTT
;
A
#
# COMPACT_ATOMS: atom_id res chain seq x y z
N MET A 1 -49.17 53.39 -8.83
CA MET A 1 -48.41 52.93 -9.99
C MET A 1 -47.18 52.18 -9.52
N GLN A 2 -47.23 50.86 -9.41
CA GLN A 2 -46.10 49.99 -9.04
C GLN A 2 -45.49 49.37 -10.30
N ARG A 3 -44.24 49.70 -10.61
CA ARG A 3 -43.50 49.07 -11.68
C ARG A 3 -43.02 47.67 -11.26
N ARG A 4 -43.58 46.61 -11.85
CA ARG A 4 -43.09 45.22 -11.74
C ARG A 4 -41.76 45.12 -12.48
N ARG A 5 -40.64 44.77 -11.79
CA ARG A 5 -39.39 44.36 -12.38
C ARG A 5 -39.55 42.91 -12.87
N LEU A 6 -39.41 42.68 -14.18
CA LEU A 6 -39.33 41.38 -14.79
C LEU A 6 -37.99 40.72 -14.41
N ARG A 7 -38.06 39.53 -13.85
CA ARG A 7 -36.88 38.69 -13.64
C ARG A 7 -36.47 38.04 -14.96
N PRO A 8 -35.17 38.03 -15.36
CA PRO A 8 -34.74 37.34 -16.58
C PRO A 8 -34.97 35.84 -16.44
N THR A 9 -35.43 35.20 -17.52
CA THR A 9 -35.69 33.78 -17.57
C THR A 9 -34.37 33.00 -17.55
N MET A 10 -34.35 31.82 -16.93
CA MET A 10 -33.18 30.92 -16.82
C MET A 10 -32.48 30.65 -18.18
N ALA A 11 -33.22 30.70 -19.28
CA ALA A 11 -32.70 30.54 -20.65
C ALA A 11 -31.79 31.70 -21.11
N ALA A 12 -32.05 32.95 -20.63
CA ALA A 12 -31.21 34.10 -20.96
C ALA A 12 -29.86 34.05 -20.24
N VAL A 13 -29.85 33.58 -18.97
CA VAL A 13 -28.62 33.39 -18.18
C VAL A 13 -27.74 32.26 -18.76
N LEU A 14 -28.36 31.18 -19.22
CA LEU A 14 -27.62 30.05 -19.84
C LEU A 14 -26.96 30.44 -21.18
N ARG A 15 -27.64 31.29 -22.00
CA ARG A 15 -27.07 31.80 -23.26
C ARG A 15 -25.88 32.75 -23.02
N SER A 16 -25.91 33.55 -21.99
CA SER A 16 -24.81 34.46 -21.63
C SER A 16 -23.59 33.67 -21.13
N LEU A 17 -23.78 32.61 -20.33
CA LEU A 17 -22.69 31.76 -19.85
C LEU A 17 -22.04 30.94 -20.98
N LEU A 18 -22.82 30.49 -21.96
CA LEU A 18 -22.30 29.76 -23.13
C LEU A 18 -21.47 30.68 -24.05
N ALA A 19 -21.89 31.94 -24.23
CA ALA A 19 -21.15 32.93 -25.02
C ALA A 19 -19.80 33.29 -24.39
N CYS A 20 -19.71 33.39 -23.04
CA CYS A 20 -18.46 33.63 -22.33
C CYS A 20 -17.49 32.43 -22.41
N ALA A 21 -18.01 31.20 -22.39
CA ALA A 21 -17.19 30.00 -22.52
C ALA A 21 -16.56 29.88 -23.93
N VAL A 22 -17.31 30.19 -24.98
CA VAL A 22 -16.81 30.14 -26.37
C VAL A 22 -15.78 31.24 -26.63
N ALA A 23 -15.96 32.45 -26.09
CA ALA A 23 -14.99 33.54 -26.21
C ALA A 23 -13.67 33.23 -25.45
N GLY A 24 -13.74 32.54 -24.30
CA GLY A 24 -12.56 32.11 -23.55
C GLY A 24 -11.72 31.04 -24.31
N PHE A 25 -12.38 30.13 -25.02
CA PHE A 25 -11.68 29.13 -25.84
C PHE A 25 -10.97 29.71 -27.06
N PHE A 26 -11.55 30.74 -27.69
CA PHE A 26 -10.92 31.44 -28.83
C PHE A 26 -9.69 32.28 -28.41
N LEU A 27 -9.70 32.86 -27.21
CA LEU A 27 -8.56 33.63 -26.70
C LEU A 27 -7.35 32.73 -26.38
N ILE A 28 -7.59 31.52 -25.88
CA ILE A 28 -6.53 30.55 -25.58
C ILE A 28 -5.93 30.00 -26.88
N ALA A 29 -6.73 29.74 -27.91
CA ALA A 29 -6.25 29.28 -29.20
C ALA A 29 -5.44 30.34 -30.00
N LEU A 30 -5.66 31.62 -29.75
CA LEU A 30 -4.90 32.71 -30.37
C LEU A 30 -3.57 33.03 -29.67
N LEU A 31 -3.41 32.62 -28.43
CA LEU A 31 -2.14 32.74 -27.70
C LEU A 31 -1.14 31.62 -28.03
N ASP A 32 -1.61 30.44 -28.45
CA ASP A 32 -0.75 29.32 -28.87
C ASP A 32 -0.21 29.43 -30.31
N ALA A 33 -0.74 30.35 -31.14
CA ALA A 33 -0.37 30.48 -32.56
C ALA A 33 0.80 31.43 -32.85
N ASN A 34 1.42 32.06 -31.84
CA ASN A 34 2.46 33.09 -32.04
C ASN A 34 3.84 32.73 -31.42
N VAL A 35 4.21 31.45 -31.43
CA VAL A 35 5.61 31.06 -31.10
C VAL A 35 6.22 30.36 -32.33
N SER A 36 6.97 31.13 -33.11
CA SER A 36 7.83 30.60 -34.18
C SER A 36 9.16 30.10 -33.58
N PRO A 37 9.74 29.01 -34.12
CA PRO A 37 10.96 28.46 -33.60
C PRO A 37 12.18 29.21 -34.18
N SER A 38 13.05 29.74 -33.32
CA SER A 38 14.38 30.13 -33.73
C SER A 38 15.42 29.66 -32.73
N SER A 39 16.41 28.98 -33.33
CA SER A 39 17.79 28.75 -32.92
C SER A 39 18.08 27.83 -31.71
N SER A 40 18.67 26.71 -32.09
CA SER A 40 19.54 25.83 -31.32
C SER A 40 20.56 26.59 -30.48
N SER A 41 20.49 26.41 -29.17
CA SER A 41 21.67 26.55 -28.29
C SER A 41 21.64 25.42 -27.25
N SER A 42 22.69 24.64 -27.31
CA SER A 42 23.05 23.57 -26.39
C SER A 42 22.98 24.04 -24.94
N LEU A 43 22.04 23.52 -24.17
CA LEU A 43 22.04 23.60 -22.71
C LEU A 43 22.47 22.24 -22.16
N SER A 44 23.72 22.21 -21.72
CA SER A 44 24.30 21.17 -20.90
C SER A 44 23.41 20.90 -19.68
N SER A 45 23.07 19.63 -19.49
CA SER A 45 22.42 19.15 -18.29
C SER A 45 23.31 19.41 -17.08
N ALA A 46 22.96 20.39 -16.27
CA ALA A 46 23.48 20.50 -14.92
C ALA A 46 22.79 19.43 -14.06
N ALA A 47 23.39 18.24 -14.03
CA ALA A 47 23.15 17.30 -12.96
C ALA A 47 23.67 17.94 -11.67
N ALA A 48 22.79 18.30 -10.76
CA ALA A 48 23.17 18.66 -9.41
C ALA A 48 23.77 17.42 -8.75
N VAL A 49 25.09 17.36 -8.76
CA VAL A 49 25.89 16.43 -7.98
C VAL A 49 25.71 16.84 -6.52
N TYR A 50 24.93 16.06 -5.76
CA TYR A 50 24.98 16.13 -4.32
C TYR A 50 26.29 15.51 -3.88
N GLU A 51 27.23 16.34 -3.43
CA GLU A 51 28.42 15.91 -2.73
C GLU A 51 28.01 15.12 -1.48
N LEU A 52 28.41 13.87 -1.45
CA LEU A 52 28.35 13.04 -0.26
C LEU A 52 29.43 13.53 0.71
N PRO A 53 29.18 13.67 2.00
CA PRO A 53 30.22 13.94 2.98
C PRO A 53 31.21 12.78 3.00
N GLU A 54 32.48 13.14 3.15
CA GLU A 54 33.64 12.27 3.11
C GLU A 54 33.54 11.03 4.01
N ARG A 55 34.08 9.95 3.50
CA ARG A 55 34.23 8.65 4.15
C ARG A 55 34.91 8.78 5.50
N HIS A 56 34.16 8.53 6.57
CA HIS A 56 34.77 8.00 7.77
C HIS A 56 34.88 6.48 7.61
N ASP A 57 36.14 5.99 7.81
CA ASP A 57 36.53 4.59 7.75
C ASP A 57 35.56 3.67 8.46
N ILE A 58 34.77 2.93 7.69
CA ILE A 58 33.98 1.79 8.19
C ILE A 58 34.89 0.57 8.09
N ARG A 59 35.47 0.18 9.21
CA ARG A 59 36.20 -1.09 9.31
C ARG A 59 35.25 -2.25 9.00
N PRO A 60 35.70 -3.30 8.30
CA PRO A 60 34.87 -4.45 7.97
C PRO A 60 34.46 -5.19 9.24
N ILE A 61 33.18 -5.53 9.34
CA ILE A 61 32.59 -6.29 10.44
C ILE A 61 33.28 -7.65 10.51
N ARG A 62 33.96 -7.90 11.64
CA ARG A 62 34.66 -9.14 11.97
C ARG A 62 33.65 -10.28 12.22
N ARG A 63 34.18 -11.51 12.12
CA ARG A 63 33.53 -12.83 12.15
C ARG A 63 32.58 -13.11 13.34
N PRO A 64 31.82 -14.23 13.33
CA PRO A 64 30.74 -14.58 14.32
C PRO A 64 31.12 -14.59 15.80
N SER A 65 32.40 -14.49 16.14
CA SER A 65 32.87 -14.40 17.54
C SER A 65 32.53 -13.08 18.24
N GLU A 66 32.24 -12.00 17.50
CA GLU A 66 31.92 -10.70 18.10
C GLU A 66 30.45 -10.54 18.52
N LEU A 67 29.57 -11.44 18.08
CA LEU A 67 28.17 -11.49 18.53
C LEU A 67 27.99 -12.02 19.97
N LYS A 68 29.04 -12.61 20.55
CA LYS A 68 28.99 -13.19 21.89
C LYS A 68 28.86 -12.11 22.98
N TRP A 69 29.56 -10.99 22.84
CA TRP A 69 29.50 -9.90 23.83
C TRP A 69 28.14 -9.15 23.80
N MET A 70 27.46 -9.04 22.64
CA MET A 70 26.11 -8.46 22.55
C MET A 70 25.07 -9.35 23.25
N ARG A 71 25.27 -10.67 23.26
CA ARG A 71 24.42 -11.59 24.03
C ARG A 71 24.70 -11.49 25.53
N GLU A 72 25.95 -11.26 25.92
CA GLU A 72 26.36 -11.18 27.35
C GLU A 72 25.99 -9.83 27.98
N ALA A 73 25.97 -8.74 27.21
CA ALA A 73 25.55 -7.42 27.69
C ALA A 73 24.01 -7.32 27.91
N ALA A 74 23.23 -8.19 27.28
CA ALA A 74 21.77 -8.23 27.40
C ALA A 74 21.26 -9.25 28.42
N ALA A 75 22.15 -9.99 29.12
CA ALA A 75 21.75 -10.93 30.13
C ALA A 75 21.58 -10.21 31.49
N PRO A 76 20.38 -10.08 32.06
CA PRO A 76 20.23 -9.61 33.43
C PRO A 76 20.81 -10.65 34.38
N ARG A 77 21.57 -10.17 35.39
CA ARG A 77 22.08 -11.01 36.48
C ARG A 77 20.90 -11.68 37.20
N LEU A 78 20.68 -12.96 36.87
CA LEU A 78 19.71 -13.82 37.52
C LEU A 78 20.23 -14.21 38.91
N SER A 79 19.87 -13.43 39.92
CA SER A 79 19.91 -13.92 41.30
C SER A 79 18.64 -13.50 42.05
N LYS A 80 17.86 -14.50 42.42
CA LYS A 80 16.74 -14.48 43.39
C LYS A 80 15.46 -13.79 42.95
N TRP A 81 14.61 -14.52 42.16
CA TRP A 81 13.15 -14.30 42.19
C TRP A 81 12.40 -15.51 41.58
N ASN A 82 12.18 -16.54 42.40
CA ASN A 82 11.50 -17.78 41.96
C ASN A 82 9.97 -17.78 42.08
N GLY A 83 9.33 -16.64 42.32
CA GLY A 83 7.87 -16.58 42.49
C GLY A 83 7.10 -15.72 41.47
N ALA A 84 7.80 -14.98 40.56
CA ALA A 84 7.15 -14.07 39.63
C ALA A 84 7.40 -14.46 38.14
N ILE A 85 7.99 -15.63 37.91
CA ILE A 85 8.44 -16.04 36.53
C ILE A 85 7.32 -16.70 35.77
N GLU A 86 6.43 -17.46 36.41
CA GLU A 86 5.33 -18.16 35.70
C GLU A 86 4.26 -17.22 35.17
N ASP A 87 3.87 -16.20 35.92
CA ASP A 87 2.83 -15.23 35.47
C ASP A 87 3.32 -14.30 34.35
N LYS A 88 4.63 -13.97 34.34
CA LYS A 88 5.25 -13.19 33.26
C LYS A 88 5.43 -13.98 31.97
N THR A 89 5.68 -15.28 32.03
CA THR A 89 5.86 -16.15 30.85
C THR A 89 4.54 -16.36 30.14
N GLU A 90 3.45 -16.58 30.84
CA GLU A 90 2.12 -16.76 30.23
C GLU A 90 1.59 -15.44 29.63
N SER A 91 1.81 -14.33 30.33
CA SER A 91 1.47 -13.00 29.80
C SER A 91 2.26 -12.66 28.54
N ASN A 92 3.56 -13.00 28.50
CA ASN A 92 4.41 -12.76 27.35
C ASN A 92 4.00 -13.62 26.13
N GLN A 93 3.62 -14.88 26.34
CA GLN A 93 3.10 -15.74 25.25
C GLN A 93 1.81 -15.20 24.65
N LYS A 94 0.93 -14.57 25.43
CA LYS A 94 -0.31 -13.94 24.93
C LYS A 94 -0.05 -12.77 23.98
N LEU A 95 1.06 -12.05 24.14
CA LEU A 95 1.42 -10.94 23.24
C LEU A 95 1.67 -11.40 21.80
N TRP A 96 2.24 -12.59 21.63
CA TRP A 96 2.62 -13.15 20.33
C TRP A 96 1.54 -14.04 19.72
N LYS A 97 0.63 -14.55 20.56
CA LYS A 97 -0.42 -15.48 20.11
C LYS A 97 -1.33 -14.82 19.08
N ALA A 98 -1.44 -15.44 17.91
CA ALA A 98 -2.41 -15.04 16.92
C ALA A 98 -3.83 -15.18 17.47
N PRO A 99 -4.77 -14.28 17.12
CA PRO A 99 -6.17 -14.45 17.50
C PRO A 99 -6.74 -15.69 16.77
N LEU A 100 -7.83 -16.25 17.30
CA LEU A 100 -8.44 -17.45 16.73
C LEU A 100 -8.84 -17.22 15.26
N SER A 101 -8.41 -18.11 14.38
CA SER A 101 -8.77 -18.09 12.95
C SER A 101 -10.24 -18.44 12.71
N ARG A 102 -10.92 -19.00 13.72
CA ARG A 102 -12.28 -19.53 13.63
C ARG A 102 -12.41 -20.61 12.52
N GLY A 103 -11.34 -21.33 12.24
CA GLY A 103 -11.31 -22.36 11.19
C GLY A 103 -11.30 -21.82 9.75
N PHE A 104 -11.10 -20.52 9.54
CA PHE A 104 -10.95 -19.98 8.20
C PHE A 104 -9.60 -20.33 7.60
N MET A 105 -9.62 -20.81 6.33
CA MET A 105 -8.45 -21.16 5.53
C MET A 105 -8.61 -20.64 4.10
N PRO A 106 -7.52 -20.49 3.32
CA PRO A 106 -7.60 -20.13 1.92
C PRO A 106 -8.50 -21.07 1.11
N CYS A 107 -9.39 -20.50 0.30
CA CYS A 107 -10.26 -21.24 -0.60
C CYS A 107 -10.50 -20.48 -1.90
N SER A 108 -9.46 -20.32 -2.68
CA SER A 108 -9.48 -19.61 -3.95
C SER A 108 -9.76 -20.48 -5.17
N LYS A 109 -9.88 -21.82 -5.00
CA LYS A 109 -10.19 -22.74 -6.10
C LYS A 109 -11.53 -22.37 -6.75
N PRO A 110 -11.62 -22.43 -8.10
CA PRO A 110 -12.87 -22.19 -8.81
C PRO A 110 -13.93 -23.25 -8.47
N SER A 111 -15.19 -22.93 -8.77
CA SER A 111 -16.29 -23.90 -8.65
C SER A 111 -16.18 -25.01 -9.72
N LEU A 112 -16.92 -26.10 -9.54
CA LEU A 112 -16.98 -27.21 -10.53
C LEU A 112 -17.60 -26.75 -11.87
N SER A 113 -18.44 -25.72 -11.84
CA SER A 113 -19.06 -25.12 -13.05
C SER A 113 -18.17 -24.06 -13.73
N TYR A 114 -16.96 -23.84 -13.22
CA TYR A 114 -16.05 -22.85 -13.79
C TYR A 114 -15.46 -23.34 -15.12
N LEU A 115 -15.86 -22.69 -16.20
CA LEU A 115 -15.45 -23.07 -17.55
C LEU A 115 -14.01 -22.60 -17.84
N SER A 116 -13.33 -23.35 -18.70
CA SER A 116 -12.05 -22.90 -19.28
C SER A 116 -12.18 -21.56 -19.99
N PRO A 117 -11.08 -20.81 -20.20
CA PRO A 117 -11.13 -19.54 -20.91
C PRO A 117 -11.74 -19.71 -22.30
N GLN A 118 -12.70 -18.84 -22.63
CA GLN A 118 -13.24 -18.79 -24.00
C GLN A 118 -12.21 -18.26 -24.98
N ALA A 119 -12.48 -18.40 -26.30
CA ALA A 119 -11.65 -17.82 -27.33
C ALA A 119 -11.49 -16.31 -27.10
N SER A 120 -10.24 -15.86 -27.15
CA SER A 120 -9.92 -14.44 -26.93
C SER A 120 -10.52 -13.55 -28.03
N ARG A 121 -11.18 -12.47 -27.65
CA ARG A 121 -11.72 -11.45 -28.57
C ARG A 121 -10.65 -10.45 -29.02
N GLY A 122 -9.57 -10.32 -28.22
CA GLY A 122 -8.48 -9.39 -28.47
C GLY A 122 -7.51 -9.30 -27.30
N TYR A 123 -6.66 -8.29 -27.28
CA TYR A 123 -5.59 -8.12 -26.30
C TYR A 123 -5.88 -6.96 -25.35
N LEU A 124 -5.69 -7.19 -24.05
CA LEU A 124 -5.73 -6.16 -23.02
C LEU A 124 -4.30 -5.77 -22.63
N LEU A 125 -3.89 -4.56 -22.95
CA LEU A 125 -2.68 -3.91 -22.45
C LEU A 125 -3.00 -3.18 -21.15
N VAL A 126 -2.14 -3.30 -20.15
CA VAL A 126 -2.34 -2.68 -18.83
C VAL A 126 -1.16 -1.84 -18.43
N ASN A 127 -1.39 -0.56 -18.17
CA ASN A 127 -0.45 0.27 -17.44
C ASN A 127 -0.82 0.22 -15.96
N ALA A 128 0.00 -0.45 -15.15
CA ALA A 128 -0.11 -0.39 -13.71
C ALA A 128 0.26 1.02 -13.24
N ASN A 129 -0.27 1.45 -12.09
CA ASN A 129 0.00 2.80 -11.59
C ASN A 129 0.14 2.83 -10.07
N GLY A 130 1.00 3.73 -9.59
CA GLY A 130 1.28 3.95 -8.18
C GLY A 130 2.37 3.05 -7.60
N GLY A 131 2.47 2.96 -6.27
CA GLY A 131 3.47 2.12 -5.61
C GLY A 131 3.16 0.62 -5.72
N LEU A 132 4.15 -0.22 -5.36
CA LEU A 132 4.11 -1.68 -5.51
C LEU A 132 2.76 -2.34 -5.17
N ASN A 133 2.21 -2.09 -4.00
CA ASN A 133 0.99 -2.78 -3.56
C ASN A 133 -0.29 -2.22 -4.21
N GLN A 134 -0.25 -0.99 -4.71
CA GLN A 134 -1.30 -0.43 -5.55
C GLN A 134 -1.29 -1.09 -6.93
N MET A 135 -0.12 -1.24 -7.54
CA MET A 135 0.06 -1.96 -8.79
C MET A 135 -0.40 -3.41 -8.68
N ARG A 136 0.00 -4.13 -7.61
CA ARG A 136 -0.42 -5.52 -7.37
C ARG A 136 -1.94 -5.66 -7.31
N ALA A 137 -2.62 -4.81 -6.56
CA ALA A 137 -4.08 -4.83 -6.47
C ALA A 137 -4.73 -4.53 -7.84
N GLY A 138 -4.20 -3.53 -8.56
CA GLY A 138 -4.67 -3.19 -9.89
C GLY A 138 -4.47 -4.31 -10.89
N MET A 139 -3.31 -4.95 -10.91
CA MET A 139 -3.03 -6.08 -11.81
C MET A 139 -3.95 -7.28 -11.53
N ALA A 140 -4.22 -7.58 -10.26
CA ALA A 140 -5.15 -8.66 -9.91
C ALA A 140 -6.60 -8.34 -10.35
N ASP A 141 -7.02 -7.09 -10.26
CA ASP A 141 -8.29 -6.64 -10.83
C ASP A 141 -8.30 -6.72 -12.36
N MET A 142 -7.20 -6.39 -13.03
CA MET A 142 -7.10 -6.50 -14.49
C MET A 142 -7.12 -7.95 -14.99
N VAL A 143 -6.59 -8.92 -14.23
CA VAL A 143 -6.77 -10.35 -14.49
C VAL A 143 -8.26 -10.71 -14.50
N ALA A 144 -9.01 -10.27 -13.49
CA ALA A 144 -10.46 -10.51 -13.45
C ALA A 144 -11.21 -9.79 -14.59
N ILE A 145 -10.85 -8.56 -14.91
CA ILE A 145 -11.42 -7.81 -16.03
C ILE A 145 -11.13 -8.52 -17.36
N ALA A 146 -9.88 -8.98 -17.58
CA ALA A 146 -9.53 -9.75 -18.78
C ALA A 146 -10.43 -10.98 -18.94
N ARG A 147 -10.70 -11.71 -17.84
CA ARG A 147 -11.65 -12.83 -17.83
C ARG A 147 -13.06 -12.40 -18.20
N ILE A 148 -13.56 -11.31 -17.61
CA ILE A 148 -14.94 -10.80 -17.85
C ILE A 148 -15.15 -10.42 -19.33
N ILE A 149 -14.16 -9.79 -19.97
CA ILE A 149 -14.28 -9.32 -21.35
C ILE A 149 -13.69 -10.28 -22.39
N ASN A 150 -13.32 -11.49 -21.99
CA ASN A 150 -12.67 -12.50 -22.86
C ASN A 150 -11.43 -11.98 -23.59
N ALA A 151 -10.54 -11.31 -22.88
CA ALA A 151 -9.28 -10.79 -23.41
C ALA A 151 -8.09 -11.72 -23.13
N THR A 152 -7.12 -11.75 -24.04
CA THR A 152 -5.76 -12.16 -23.73
C THR A 152 -5.07 -11.01 -23.01
N LEU A 153 -4.59 -11.25 -21.79
CA LEU A 153 -3.82 -10.26 -21.04
C LEU A 153 -2.38 -10.23 -21.53
N VAL A 154 -1.88 -9.06 -21.87
CA VAL A 154 -0.44 -8.86 -22.05
C VAL A 154 0.16 -8.54 -20.69
N ILE A 155 1.35 -9.08 -20.38
CA ILE A 155 2.04 -8.79 -19.10
C ILE A 155 1.98 -7.28 -18.81
N PRO A 156 1.50 -6.87 -17.62
CA PRO A 156 1.32 -5.46 -17.29
C PRO A 156 2.64 -4.67 -17.26
N GLU A 157 2.62 -3.47 -17.81
CA GLU A 157 3.69 -2.49 -17.66
C GLU A 157 3.63 -1.85 -16.27
N LEU A 158 4.75 -1.83 -15.53
CA LEU A 158 4.84 -1.17 -14.23
C LEU A 158 4.95 0.36 -14.38
N ASP A 159 4.54 1.10 -13.35
CA ASP A 159 4.55 2.56 -13.34
C ASP A 159 5.96 3.13 -13.17
N LYS A 160 6.56 3.52 -14.27
CA LYS A 160 7.89 4.18 -14.31
C LYS A 160 7.83 5.69 -14.08
N SER A 161 6.63 6.27 -14.11
CA SER A 161 6.39 7.72 -13.98
C SER A 161 5.86 8.13 -12.61
N SER A 162 5.73 7.18 -11.67
CA SER A 162 5.33 7.46 -10.28
C SER A 162 6.35 8.34 -9.57
N PHE A 163 6.00 8.87 -8.40
CA PHE A 163 6.91 9.64 -7.56
C PHE A 163 8.25 8.92 -7.30
N TRP A 164 8.26 7.59 -7.31
CA TRP A 164 9.45 6.77 -7.05
C TRP A 164 10.36 6.59 -8.26
N GLN A 165 9.90 6.93 -9.48
CA GLN A 165 10.67 6.83 -10.74
C GLN A 165 11.37 5.46 -10.92
N ASP A 166 10.70 4.39 -10.52
CA ASP A 166 11.22 3.02 -10.56
C ASP A 166 11.21 2.48 -12.00
N SER A 167 12.37 2.09 -12.51
CA SER A 167 12.55 1.59 -13.87
C SER A 167 12.32 0.08 -14.02
N SER A 168 11.97 -0.63 -12.95
CA SER A 168 11.72 -2.08 -12.98
C SER A 168 10.65 -2.46 -14.01
N ASN A 169 10.88 -3.58 -14.69
CA ASN A 169 9.87 -4.28 -15.48
C ASN A 169 9.15 -5.32 -14.61
N PHE A 170 8.11 -5.95 -15.17
CA PHE A 170 7.33 -6.96 -14.45
C PHE A 170 8.21 -8.10 -13.91
N ALA A 171 9.08 -8.68 -14.76
CA ALA A 171 9.94 -9.79 -14.40
C ALA A 171 11.03 -9.44 -13.35
N ASP A 172 11.39 -8.17 -13.20
CA ASP A 172 12.34 -7.72 -12.18
C ASP A 172 11.72 -7.80 -10.77
N VAL A 173 10.39 -7.66 -10.68
CA VAL A 173 9.64 -7.64 -9.41
C VAL A 173 8.89 -8.93 -9.16
N PHE A 174 8.30 -9.54 -10.19
CA PHE A 174 7.44 -10.71 -10.09
C PHE A 174 7.99 -11.89 -10.88
N ASP A 175 7.65 -13.11 -10.44
CA ASP A 175 7.91 -14.35 -11.16
C ASP A 175 6.94 -14.46 -12.35
N GLU A 176 7.39 -13.97 -13.51
CA GLU A 176 6.59 -13.87 -14.74
C GLU A 176 6.10 -15.22 -15.22
N GLU A 177 6.97 -16.24 -15.22
CA GLU A 177 6.62 -17.58 -15.66
C GLU A 177 5.56 -18.21 -14.75
N TYR A 178 5.77 -18.07 -13.45
CA TYR A 178 4.80 -18.56 -12.47
C TYR A 178 3.45 -17.85 -12.60
N PHE A 179 3.45 -16.52 -12.82
CA PHE A 179 2.24 -15.74 -13.03
C PHE A 179 1.44 -16.24 -14.24
N ILE A 180 2.11 -16.49 -15.37
CA ILE A 180 1.47 -17.02 -16.58
C ILE A 180 0.90 -18.42 -16.33
N HIS A 181 1.71 -19.35 -15.77
CA HIS A 181 1.31 -20.73 -15.59
C HIS A 181 0.20 -20.90 -14.53
N SER A 182 0.28 -20.17 -13.42
CA SER A 182 -0.69 -20.30 -12.33
C SER A 182 -2.11 -19.81 -12.70
N LEU A 183 -2.22 -18.94 -13.71
CA LEU A 183 -3.49 -18.39 -14.20
C LEU A 183 -3.93 -18.98 -15.56
N ALA A 184 -3.22 -19.97 -16.10
CA ALA A 184 -3.49 -20.52 -17.43
C ALA A 184 -4.91 -21.08 -17.59
N ASN A 185 -5.49 -21.62 -16.51
CA ASN A 185 -6.87 -22.12 -16.50
C ASN A 185 -7.93 -21.00 -16.36
N ASP A 186 -7.51 -19.79 -16.08
CA ASP A 186 -8.38 -18.62 -15.87
C ASP A 186 -8.43 -17.71 -17.09
N ILE A 187 -7.26 -17.34 -17.61
CA ILE A 187 -7.12 -16.43 -18.77
C ILE A 187 -5.86 -16.78 -19.57
N LYS A 188 -5.86 -16.42 -20.84
CA LYS A 188 -4.65 -16.45 -21.66
C LYS A 188 -3.79 -15.22 -21.34
N ILE A 189 -2.50 -15.45 -21.01
CA ILE A 189 -1.52 -14.39 -20.78
C ILE A 189 -0.37 -14.55 -21.77
N VAL A 190 0.10 -13.44 -22.32
CA VAL A 190 1.26 -13.39 -23.22
C VAL A 190 2.27 -12.36 -22.73
N LYS A 191 3.56 -12.64 -22.93
CA LYS A 191 4.64 -11.73 -22.51
C LYS A 191 4.61 -10.40 -23.23
N LYS A 192 4.32 -10.42 -24.54
CA LYS A 192 4.29 -9.24 -25.40
C LYS A 192 3.11 -9.32 -26.37
N LEU A 193 2.64 -8.16 -26.81
CA LEU A 193 1.67 -8.08 -27.89
C LEU A 193 2.30 -8.67 -29.16
N PRO A 194 1.63 -9.63 -29.88
CA PRO A 194 2.14 -10.18 -31.13
C PRO A 194 2.39 -9.08 -32.17
N GLU A 195 3.42 -9.27 -33.00
CA GLU A 195 3.84 -8.25 -33.97
C GLU A 195 2.74 -7.81 -34.93
N GLU A 196 1.89 -8.74 -35.36
CA GLU A 196 0.73 -8.49 -36.21
C GLU A 196 -0.24 -7.44 -35.64
N PHE A 197 -0.29 -7.32 -34.29
CA PHE A 197 -1.10 -6.32 -33.58
C PHE A 197 -0.31 -5.09 -33.15
N SER A 198 0.98 -5.02 -33.42
CA SER A 198 1.83 -3.88 -32.99
C SER A 198 1.41 -2.58 -33.66
N ARG A 199 0.98 -2.64 -34.93
CA ARG A 199 0.60 -1.50 -35.80
C ARG A 199 -0.89 -1.25 -35.86
N VAL A 200 -1.75 -2.12 -35.32
CA VAL A 200 -3.20 -1.89 -35.33
C VAL A 200 -3.60 -0.75 -34.40
N THR A 201 -4.70 -0.10 -34.75
CA THR A 201 -5.28 0.95 -33.88
C THR A 201 -5.65 0.38 -32.52
N LYS A 202 -5.12 0.99 -31.49
CA LYS A 202 -5.39 0.64 -30.09
C LYS A 202 -6.35 1.65 -29.49
N VAL A 203 -7.41 1.17 -28.86
CA VAL A 203 -8.26 2.07 -28.07
C VAL A 203 -7.69 2.24 -26.67
N VAL A 204 -7.38 3.47 -26.28
CA VAL A 204 -6.93 3.81 -24.92
C VAL A 204 -8.15 4.17 -24.09
N LYS A 205 -8.38 3.44 -23.01
CA LYS A 205 -9.55 3.64 -22.14
C LYS A 205 -9.15 3.87 -20.69
N TYR A 206 -9.69 4.94 -20.12
CA TYR A 206 -9.69 5.17 -18.67
C TYR A 206 -10.92 4.50 -18.09
N PHE A 207 -10.77 3.28 -17.57
CA PHE A 207 -11.89 2.59 -16.93
C PHE A 207 -12.42 3.40 -15.75
N ILE A 208 -13.74 3.40 -15.58
CA ILE A 208 -14.39 4.06 -14.44
C ILE A 208 -13.99 3.33 -13.15
N SER A 209 -13.66 4.09 -12.11
CA SER A 209 -13.24 3.53 -10.81
C SER A 209 -14.41 2.80 -10.13
N TRP A 210 -14.11 1.67 -9.49
CA TRP A 210 -15.06 0.82 -8.75
C TRP A 210 -16.28 0.40 -9.58
N SER A 211 -16.07 0.09 -10.86
CA SER A 211 -17.13 -0.33 -11.76
C SER A 211 -17.63 -1.75 -11.46
N PRO A 212 -18.92 -1.99 -11.58
CA PRO A 212 -19.52 -3.32 -11.45
C PRO A 212 -19.29 -4.18 -12.70
N LEU A 213 -19.75 -5.42 -12.65
CA LEU A 213 -19.62 -6.39 -13.74
C LEU A 213 -20.22 -5.88 -15.05
N GLU A 214 -21.42 -5.31 -14.99
CA GLU A 214 -22.21 -4.86 -16.14
C GLU A 214 -21.46 -3.80 -16.97
N TYR A 215 -20.70 -2.92 -16.31
CA TYR A 215 -19.89 -1.94 -17.02
C TYR A 215 -18.90 -2.60 -17.98
N TYR A 216 -18.27 -3.70 -17.56
CA TYR A 216 -17.31 -4.42 -18.40
C TYR A 216 -17.99 -5.26 -19.48
N GLN A 217 -19.15 -5.85 -19.18
CA GLN A 217 -19.91 -6.68 -20.13
C GLN A 217 -20.62 -5.84 -21.19
N ASP A 218 -21.22 -4.71 -20.78
CA ASP A 218 -22.10 -3.93 -21.65
C ASP A 218 -21.38 -2.78 -22.39
N GLU A 219 -20.36 -2.17 -21.76
CA GLU A 219 -19.67 -1.04 -22.37
C GLU A 219 -18.28 -1.43 -22.92
N ILE A 220 -17.44 -2.08 -22.06
CA ILE A 220 -16.05 -2.35 -22.47
C ILE A 220 -15.98 -3.47 -23.50
N SER A 221 -16.79 -4.53 -23.33
CA SER A 221 -16.81 -5.64 -24.29
C SER A 221 -17.28 -5.23 -25.70
N LYS A 222 -18.08 -4.16 -25.84
CA LYS A 222 -18.48 -3.62 -27.14
C LYS A 222 -17.31 -3.00 -27.94
N LEU A 223 -16.23 -2.62 -27.25
CA LEU A 223 -15.05 -2.10 -27.94
C LEU A 223 -14.41 -3.14 -28.86
N TRP A 224 -14.65 -4.43 -28.61
CA TRP A 224 -14.16 -5.51 -29.49
C TRP A 224 -14.77 -5.52 -30.88
N ASP A 225 -15.90 -4.85 -31.10
CA ASP A 225 -16.54 -4.77 -32.42
C ASP A 225 -15.73 -3.90 -33.38
N GLY A 226 -14.98 -2.91 -32.86
CA GLY A 226 -14.12 -2.03 -33.65
C GLY A 226 -12.62 -2.18 -33.45
N PHE A 227 -12.19 -2.84 -32.37
CA PHE A 227 -10.79 -2.89 -31.98
C PHE A 227 -10.33 -4.31 -31.60
N LYS A 228 -9.08 -4.63 -31.87
CA LYS A 228 -8.42 -5.87 -31.42
C LYS A 228 -7.49 -5.66 -30.23
N VAL A 229 -7.21 -4.42 -29.87
CA VAL A 229 -6.34 -4.07 -28.74
C VAL A 229 -6.97 -2.95 -27.92
N ILE A 230 -7.24 -3.24 -26.65
CA ILE A 230 -7.69 -2.26 -25.65
C ILE A 230 -6.50 -1.98 -24.71
N LYS A 231 -6.16 -0.71 -24.50
CA LYS A 231 -5.16 -0.27 -23.53
C LYS A 231 -5.85 0.36 -22.33
N ALA A 232 -5.80 -0.30 -21.17
CA ALA A 232 -6.22 0.26 -19.90
C ALA A 232 -5.16 1.25 -19.40
N ALA A 233 -5.47 2.54 -19.41
CA ALA A 233 -4.53 3.62 -19.05
C ALA A 233 -4.15 3.64 -17.58
N LYS A 234 -5.00 3.08 -16.69
CA LYS A 234 -4.77 2.90 -15.25
C LYS A 234 -5.41 1.60 -14.80
N SER A 235 -4.82 0.94 -13.82
CA SER A 235 -5.27 -0.35 -13.31
C SER A 235 -5.90 -0.29 -11.91
N ASP A 236 -5.50 0.65 -11.06
CA ASP A 236 -5.90 0.69 -9.66
C ASP A 236 -7.38 1.03 -9.47
N SER A 237 -8.03 0.35 -8.53
CA SER A 237 -9.40 0.65 -8.13
C SER A 237 -10.42 0.64 -9.27
N ARG A 238 -10.23 -0.19 -10.30
CA ARG A 238 -11.12 -0.21 -11.47
C ARG A 238 -12.34 -1.11 -11.27
N LEU A 239 -12.24 -2.12 -10.42
CA LEU A 239 -13.30 -3.11 -10.19
C LEU A 239 -13.95 -2.92 -8.82
N ALA A 240 -15.27 -3.11 -8.75
CA ALA A 240 -16.02 -3.07 -7.49
C ALA A 240 -15.52 -4.13 -6.49
N ASN A 241 -15.61 -3.84 -5.19
CA ASN A 241 -15.12 -4.78 -4.16
C ASN A 241 -16.10 -5.93 -3.88
N ASN A 242 -17.40 -5.69 -4.00
CA ASN A 242 -18.45 -6.65 -3.70
C ASN A 242 -19.38 -6.86 -4.91
N LYS A 243 -20.27 -7.85 -4.80
CA LYS A 243 -21.31 -8.17 -5.80
C LYS A 243 -20.82 -8.64 -7.17
N LEU A 244 -19.59 -9.10 -7.26
CA LEU A 244 -19.11 -9.82 -8.42
C LEU A 244 -19.43 -11.31 -8.31
N PRO A 245 -19.50 -12.05 -9.43
CA PRO A 245 -19.67 -13.50 -9.38
C PRO A 245 -18.60 -14.17 -8.50
N PRO A 246 -18.96 -15.22 -7.73
CA PRO A 246 -18.04 -15.85 -6.79
C PRO A 246 -16.72 -16.31 -7.42
N ASP A 247 -16.76 -16.89 -8.62
CA ASP A 247 -15.54 -17.35 -9.30
C ASP A 247 -14.65 -16.21 -9.78
N ILE A 248 -15.22 -15.06 -10.16
CA ILE A 248 -14.46 -13.83 -10.45
C ILE A 248 -13.79 -13.31 -9.17
N GLN A 249 -14.48 -13.35 -8.04
CA GLN A 249 -13.86 -12.99 -6.75
C GLN A 249 -12.74 -13.96 -6.37
N LYS A 250 -12.96 -15.27 -6.53
CA LYS A 250 -11.91 -16.29 -6.31
C LYS A 250 -10.72 -16.12 -7.24
N LEU A 251 -10.96 -15.72 -8.51
CA LEU A 251 -9.87 -15.39 -9.44
C LEU A 251 -9.03 -14.19 -8.94
N ARG A 252 -9.67 -13.14 -8.43
CA ARG A 252 -8.95 -12.02 -7.78
C ARG A 252 -8.09 -12.51 -6.61
N CYS A 253 -8.60 -13.46 -5.81
CA CYS A 253 -7.83 -14.04 -4.70
C CYS A 253 -6.58 -14.77 -5.22
N ARG A 254 -6.73 -15.64 -6.22
CA ARG A 254 -5.60 -16.35 -6.83
C ARG A 254 -4.59 -15.38 -7.43
N ALA A 255 -5.04 -14.42 -8.21
CA ALA A 255 -4.17 -13.45 -8.84
C ALA A 255 -3.34 -12.65 -7.82
N PHE A 256 -3.96 -12.14 -6.76
CA PHE A 256 -3.28 -11.28 -5.79
C PHE A 256 -2.43 -12.06 -4.78
N PHE A 257 -2.97 -13.12 -4.18
CA PHE A 257 -2.32 -13.81 -3.06
C PHE A 257 -1.42 -14.96 -3.49
N GLU A 258 -1.62 -15.52 -4.68
CA GLU A 258 -0.90 -16.70 -5.14
C GLU A 258 -0.05 -16.42 -6.40
N ALA A 259 -0.67 -15.86 -7.47
CA ALA A 259 -0.02 -15.71 -8.76
C ALA A 259 1.02 -14.57 -8.80
N LEU A 260 0.73 -13.42 -8.17
CA LEU A 260 1.67 -12.28 -8.08
C LEU A 260 2.76 -12.54 -7.01
N ARG A 261 3.51 -13.63 -7.22
CA ARG A 261 4.68 -13.99 -6.45
C ARG A 261 5.85 -13.09 -6.85
N PHE A 262 6.67 -12.67 -5.88
CA PHE A 262 7.88 -11.91 -6.21
C PHE A 262 8.91 -12.76 -6.95
N SER A 263 9.83 -12.10 -7.64
CA SER A 263 10.90 -12.78 -8.38
C SER A 263 11.77 -13.64 -7.44
N PRO A 264 12.41 -14.71 -7.96
CA PRO A 264 13.21 -15.61 -7.12
C PRO A 264 14.30 -14.92 -6.31
N SER A 265 14.95 -13.88 -6.87
CA SER A 265 16.00 -13.09 -6.18
C SER A 265 15.43 -12.32 -4.99
N ILE A 266 14.29 -11.65 -5.16
CA ILE A 266 13.61 -10.93 -4.08
C ILE A 266 13.13 -11.91 -3.00
N GLN A 267 12.57 -13.07 -3.39
CA GLN A 267 12.14 -14.08 -2.43
C GLN A 267 13.30 -14.64 -1.61
N ALA A 268 14.44 -14.93 -2.25
CA ALA A 268 15.64 -15.47 -1.58
C ALA A 268 16.16 -14.49 -0.52
N LEU A 269 16.37 -13.23 -0.89
CA LEU A 269 16.83 -12.22 0.07
C LEU A 269 15.77 -11.95 1.16
N GLY A 270 14.49 -11.82 0.77
CA GLY A 270 13.40 -11.63 1.73
C GLY A 270 13.33 -12.74 2.77
N LYS A 271 13.49 -14.02 2.37
CA LYS A 271 13.57 -15.18 3.28
C LYS A 271 14.78 -15.06 4.22
N SER A 272 15.95 -14.72 3.70
CA SER A 272 17.15 -14.52 4.52
C SER A 272 16.97 -13.41 5.56
N LEU A 273 16.30 -12.29 5.19
CA LEU A 273 15.97 -11.22 6.14
C LEU A 273 15.05 -11.72 7.26
N VAL A 274 14.03 -12.53 6.94
CA VAL A 274 13.14 -13.15 7.93
C VAL A 274 13.91 -14.07 8.87
N GLU A 275 14.81 -14.92 8.35
CA GLU A 275 15.63 -15.81 9.14
C GLU A 275 16.56 -15.04 10.09
N ARG A 276 17.18 -13.96 9.61
CA ARG A 276 18.01 -13.06 10.41
C ARG A 276 17.18 -12.36 11.50
N MET A 277 15.96 -11.91 11.21
CA MET A 277 15.07 -11.38 12.25
C MET A 277 14.70 -12.43 13.30
N ARG A 278 14.39 -13.66 12.87
CA ARG A 278 14.03 -14.76 13.78
C ARG A 278 15.18 -15.19 14.69
N SER A 279 16.43 -14.92 14.32
CA SER A 279 17.57 -15.16 15.21
C SER A 279 17.55 -14.29 16.49
N TYR A 280 16.82 -13.16 16.47
CA TYR A 280 16.56 -12.36 17.67
C TYR A 280 15.34 -12.84 18.48
N GLY A 281 14.57 -13.81 17.97
CA GLY A 281 13.33 -14.32 18.57
C GLY A 281 12.08 -13.87 17.82
N SER A 282 10.93 -13.93 18.49
CA SER A 282 9.68 -13.39 17.96
C SER A 282 9.78 -11.88 17.75
N PHE A 283 9.26 -11.37 16.62
CA PHE A 283 9.47 -9.97 16.25
C PHE A 283 8.20 -9.29 15.72
N ILE A 284 8.17 -7.98 15.90
CA ILE A 284 7.16 -7.10 15.30
C ILE A 284 7.72 -6.57 13.98
N ALA A 285 6.95 -6.64 12.90
CA ALA A 285 7.17 -5.80 11.73
C ALA A 285 6.32 -4.53 11.85
N LEU A 286 6.99 -3.41 11.92
CA LEU A 286 6.40 -2.08 12.00
C LEU A 286 6.48 -1.43 10.61
N HIS A 287 5.34 -1.29 9.91
CA HIS A 287 5.31 -0.44 8.72
C HIS A 287 5.20 1.03 9.16
N LEU A 288 6.35 1.68 9.23
CA LEU A 288 6.48 3.07 9.67
C LEU A 288 6.43 4.01 8.47
N ARG A 289 5.22 4.42 8.07
CA ARG A 289 4.99 5.28 6.90
C ARG A 289 5.21 6.76 7.27
N TYR A 290 6.44 7.11 7.61
CA TYR A 290 6.87 8.44 8.03
C TYR A 290 7.97 9.00 7.11
N GLU A 291 7.83 8.74 5.80
CA GLU A 291 8.74 9.22 4.77
C GLU A 291 8.27 10.59 4.24
N LYS A 292 9.22 11.32 3.65
CA LYS A 292 9.02 12.67 3.12
C LYS A 292 7.83 12.78 2.16
N ASP A 293 7.71 11.83 1.24
CA ASP A 293 6.61 11.80 0.26
C ASP A 293 5.24 11.66 0.93
N MET A 294 5.13 10.80 1.93
CA MET A 294 3.86 10.58 2.62
C MET A 294 3.45 11.77 3.49
N LEU A 295 4.40 12.38 4.17
CA LEU A 295 4.12 13.59 4.97
C LEU A 295 3.72 14.76 4.07
N ALA A 296 4.43 14.99 2.97
CA ALA A 296 4.05 16.00 1.98
C ALA A 296 2.68 15.70 1.34
N PHE A 297 2.41 14.45 0.95
CA PHE A 297 1.11 14.03 0.38
C PHE A 297 -0.04 14.24 1.36
N SER A 298 0.12 13.84 2.62
CA SER A 298 -0.93 13.92 3.64
C SER A 298 -1.14 15.34 4.17
N GLY A 299 -0.17 16.24 4.02
CA GLY A 299 -0.16 17.58 4.60
C GLY A 299 -0.02 17.57 6.13
N CYS A 300 0.48 16.47 6.72
CA CYS A 300 0.63 16.32 8.17
C CYS A 300 1.94 16.94 8.65
N THR A 301 1.87 17.88 9.59
CA THR A 301 3.02 18.63 10.11
C THR A 301 3.24 18.45 11.61
N TYR A 302 2.46 17.60 12.28
CA TYR A 302 2.59 17.38 13.72
C TYR A 302 3.96 16.74 14.07
N GLY A 303 4.62 17.32 15.09
CA GLY A 303 5.94 16.89 15.53
C GLY A 303 7.10 17.41 14.66
N LEU A 304 6.82 18.22 13.65
CA LEU A 304 7.82 18.84 12.78
C LEU A 304 8.16 20.26 13.25
N ASN A 305 9.40 20.70 13.04
CA ASN A 305 9.75 22.10 13.19
C ASN A 305 9.29 22.91 11.97
N VAL A 306 9.41 24.25 12.06
CA VAL A 306 8.92 25.17 11.03
C VAL A 306 9.61 24.94 9.68
N SER A 307 10.93 24.69 9.67
CA SER A 307 11.69 24.44 8.44
C SER A 307 11.23 23.15 7.74
N GLU A 308 11.05 22.07 8.51
CA GLU A 308 10.54 20.78 8.00
C GLU A 308 9.13 20.92 7.44
N ALA A 309 8.23 21.60 8.14
CA ALA A 309 6.87 21.84 7.68
C ALA A 309 6.82 22.64 6.36
N ASN A 310 7.67 23.67 6.23
CA ASN A 310 7.79 24.50 5.03
C ASN A 310 8.37 23.68 3.85
N GLU A 311 9.36 22.82 4.09
CA GLU A 311 9.89 21.92 3.07
C GLU A 311 8.81 21.00 2.50
N LEU A 312 8.04 20.35 3.37
CA LEU A 312 6.97 19.44 2.94
C LEU A 312 5.85 20.17 2.19
N THR A 313 5.51 21.38 2.61
CA THR A 313 4.55 22.25 1.92
C THR A 313 5.04 22.58 0.51
N SER A 314 6.31 22.99 0.37
CA SER A 314 6.92 23.27 -0.93
C SER A 314 6.91 22.04 -1.87
N ILE A 315 7.21 20.85 -1.35
CA ILE A 315 7.15 19.61 -2.14
C ILE A 315 5.72 19.35 -2.62
N ARG A 316 4.72 19.53 -1.74
CA ARG A 316 3.32 19.37 -2.07
C ARG A 316 2.87 20.33 -3.17
N GLU A 317 3.23 21.60 -3.06
CA GLU A 317 2.88 22.63 -4.04
C GLU A 317 3.52 22.40 -5.43
N LYS A 318 4.74 21.86 -5.47
CA LYS A 318 5.43 21.49 -6.71
C LYS A 318 4.86 20.24 -7.37
N THR A 319 4.11 19.42 -6.65
CA THR A 319 3.52 18.18 -7.17
C THR A 319 2.10 18.44 -7.65
N ALA A 320 1.91 18.62 -8.95
CA ALA A 320 0.67 19.10 -9.57
C ALA A 320 -0.60 18.35 -9.10
N TYR A 321 -0.56 17.03 -8.99
CA TYR A 321 -1.71 16.22 -8.57
C TYR A 321 -1.95 16.19 -7.05
N TRP A 322 -1.03 16.71 -6.22
CA TRP A 322 -1.21 16.91 -4.77
C TRP A 322 -1.74 18.30 -4.43
N LYS A 323 -1.37 19.29 -5.24
CA LYS A 323 -1.72 20.70 -5.09
C LYS A 323 -3.23 20.97 -5.08
N VAL A 324 -4.01 20.15 -5.77
CA VAL A 324 -5.46 20.36 -6.02
C VAL A 324 -6.32 20.33 -4.75
N LYS A 325 -5.81 19.84 -3.62
CA LYS A 325 -6.57 19.77 -2.36
C LYS A 325 -5.99 20.71 -1.34
N ASP A 326 -6.81 21.64 -0.89
CA ASP A 326 -6.54 22.37 0.35
C ASP A 326 -6.64 21.42 1.54
N ILE A 327 -5.57 21.32 2.33
CA ILE A 327 -5.47 20.39 3.46
C ILE A 327 -5.10 21.17 4.73
N ASP A 328 -5.99 21.09 5.70
CA ASP A 328 -5.74 21.56 7.06
C ASP A 328 -5.03 20.44 7.87
N PRO A 329 -3.77 20.64 8.28
CA PRO A 329 -2.98 19.66 9.03
C PRO A 329 -3.64 19.22 10.35
N LEU A 330 -4.27 20.15 11.08
CA LEU A 330 -4.94 19.86 12.34
C LEU A 330 -6.16 18.97 12.12
N GLN A 331 -6.97 19.25 11.12
CA GLN A 331 -8.11 18.40 10.79
C GLN A 331 -7.67 17.00 10.32
N GLN A 332 -6.58 16.89 9.56
CA GLN A 332 -6.02 15.59 9.17
C GLN A 332 -5.63 14.79 10.40
N ARG A 333 -4.94 15.43 11.37
CA ARG A 333 -4.57 14.79 12.62
C ARG A 333 -5.77 14.32 13.42
N VAL A 334 -6.70 15.22 13.72
CA VAL A 334 -7.91 14.90 14.53
C VAL A 334 -8.76 13.80 13.90
N LYS A 335 -8.84 13.76 12.56
CA LYS A 335 -9.53 12.69 11.83
C LYS A 335 -8.75 11.36 11.81
N GLY A 336 -7.50 11.33 12.28
CA GLY A 336 -6.63 10.16 12.27
C GLY A 336 -6.11 9.81 10.88
N TYR A 337 -6.02 10.78 9.98
CA TYR A 337 -5.49 10.58 8.63
C TYR A 337 -3.98 10.69 8.58
N CYS A 338 -3.36 11.37 9.54
CA CYS A 338 -1.92 11.42 9.66
C CYS A 338 -1.32 10.06 10.04
N PRO A 339 -0.12 9.73 9.53
CA PRO A 339 0.69 8.66 10.09
C PRO A 339 0.97 8.93 11.58
N LEU A 340 1.07 7.88 12.38
CA LEU A 340 1.63 8.00 13.72
C LEU A 340 3.13 8.32 13.60
N THR A 341 3.61 9.24 14.43
CA THR A 341 5.03 9.55 14.53
C THR A 341 5.81 8.39 15.15
N PRO A 342 7.14 8.29 14.97
CA PRO A 342 7.95 7.27 15.64
C PRO A 342 7.76 7.25 17.16
N LYS A 343 7.70 8.42 17.84
CA LYS A 343 7.39 8.56 19.26
C LYS A 343 6.02 7.96 19.61
N GLU A 344 4.98 8.32 18.87
CA GLU A 344 3.61 7.82 19.12
C GLU A 344 3.52 6.30 18.94
N VAL A 345 4.22 5.76 17.95
CA VAL A 345 4.31 4.31 17.74
C VAL A 345 5.03 3.63 18.89
N GLY A 346 6.12 4.22 19.40
CA GLY A 346 6.84 3.73 20.56
C GLY A 346 5.94 3.64 21.79
N ILE A 347 5.20 4.71 22.11
CA ILE A 347 4.22 4.75 23.20
C ILE A 347 3.12 3.69 22.99
N PHE A 348 2.64 3.55 21.76
CA PHE A 348 1.61 2.57 21.40
C PHE A 348 2.06 1.14 21.67
N ILE A 349 3.24 0.74 21.15
CA ILE A 349 3.79 -0.62 21.30
C ILE A 349 4.07 -0.92 22.78
N SER A 350 4.66 0.02 23.54
CA SER A 350 4.89 -0.11 24.98
C SER A 350 3.57 -0.27 25.74
N SER A 351 2.54 0.51 25.36
CA SER A 351 1.21 0.44 26.01
C SER A 351 0.47 -0.87 25.72
N LEU A 352 0.78 -1.56 24.61
CA LEU A 352 0.29 -2.91 24.35
C LEU A 352 0.95 -3.98 25.21
N GLY A 353 2.00 -3.63 25.96
CA GLY A 353 2.70 -4.52 26.89
C GLY A 353 3.95 -5.19 26.30
N TYR A 354 4.39 -4.82 25.10
CA TYR A 354 5.65 -5.35 24.55
C TYR A 354 6.84 -4.80 25.32
N PRO A 355 7.74 -5.67 25.83
CA PRO A 355 8.91 -5.24 26.60
C PRO A 355 9.96 -4.54 25.72
N SER A 356 10.84 -3.75 26.32
CA SER A 356 11.85 -2.97 25.63
C SER A 356 12.84 -3.79 24.79
N ASN A 357 13.07 -5.05 25.15
CA ASN A 357 13.91 -5.98 24.37
C ASN A 357 13.19 -6.66 23.21
N THR A 358 11.97 -6.21 22.85
CA THR A 358 11.23 -6.71 21.70
C THR A 358 11.96 -6.36 20.39
N PRO A 359 12.33 -7.34 19.56
CA PRO A 359 12.88 -7.06 18.24
C PRO A 359 11.82 -6.46 17.33
N ILE A 360 12.14 -5.34 16.67
CA ILE A 360 11.25 -4.66 15.74
C ILE A 360 11.95 -4.51 14.40
N TYR A 361 11.32 -5.01 13.33
CA TYR A 361 11.70 -4.73 11.97
C TYR A 361 10.94 -3.51 11.47
N VAL A 362 11.66 -2.46 11.09
CA VAL A 362 11.09 -1.24 10.52
C VAL A 362 10.99 -1.40 9.00
N ALA A 363 9.78 -1.63 8.52
CA ALA A 363 9.45 -1.72 7.11
C ALA A 363 9.11 -0.32 6.58
N SER A 364 10.10 0.35 6.02
CA SER A 364 9.97 1.72 5.50
C SER A 364 11.09 2.06 4.51
N GLY A 365 10.92 3.16 3.80
CA GLY A 365 12.02 3.88 3.18
C GLY A 365 12.76 4.77 4.19
N ASN A 366 13.39 5.84 3.72
CA ASN A 366 14.09 6.79 4.58
C ASN A 366 13.09 7.57 5.45
N ILE A 367 13.19 7.42 6.75
CA ILE A 367 12.36 8.16 7.71
C ILE A 367 12.71 9.64 7.66
N TYR A 368 11.69 10.50 7.55
CA TYR A 368 11.87 11.95 7.54
C TYR A 368 12.41 12.42 8.89
N GLY A 369 13.38 13.34 8.87
CA GLY A 369 14.10 13.79 10.06
C GLY A 369 15.12 12.81 10.62
N GLY A 370 15.23 11.59 10.05
CA GLY A 370 16.27 10.61 10.38
C GLY A 370 16.35 10.27 11.87
N ASN A 371 17.56 10.25 12.40
CA ASN A 371 17.83 9.83 13.78
C ASN A 371 17.14 10.71 14.84
N SER A 372 16.95 12.00 14.58
CA SER A 372 16.30 12.91 15.54
C SER A 372 14.85 12.50 15.81
N HIS A 373 14.11 12.09 14.76
CA HIS A 373 12.73 11.65 14.90
C HIS A 373 12.61 10.21 15.38
N MET A 374 13.65 9.38 15.16
CA MET A 374 13.68 7.99 15.60
C MET A 374 14.12 7.81 17.06
N ALA A 375 14.77 8.79 17.67
CA ALA A 375 15.43 8.69 18.97
C ALA A 375 14.53 8.15 20.10
N ASP A 376 13.27 8.61 20.20
CA ASP A 376 12.33 8.12 21.22
C ASP A 376 11.99 6.64 20.99
N LEU A 377 11.72 6.24 19.76
CA LEU A 377 11.43 4.84 19.42
C LEU A 377 12.64 3.94 19.68
N GLU A 378 13.85 4.37 19.32
CA GLU A 378 15.10 3.64 19.56
C GLU A 378 15.42 3.51 21.06
N SER A 379 15.17 4.57 21.83
CA SER A 379 15.32 4.54 23.30
C SER A 379 14.36 3.52 23.95
N ARG A 380 13.14 3.38 23.45
CA ARG A 380 12.15 2.43 23.97
C ARG A 380 12.41 0.99 23.54
N PHE A 381 12.86 0.81 22.30
CA PHE A 381 13.11 -0.49 21.68
C PHE A 381 14.47 -0.50 20.97
N PRO A 382 15.56 -0.78 21.68
CA PRO A 382 16.92 -0.71 21.14
C PRO A 382 17.20 -1.71 20.00
N ILE A 383 16.40 -2.80 19.88
CA ILE A 383 16.55 -3.80 18.81
C ILE A 383 15.69 -3.41 17.62
N LEU A 384 16.03 -2.27 17.00
CA LEU A 384 15.42 -1.82 15.74
C LEU A 384 16.26 -2.24 14.55
N MET A 385 15.70 -3.08 13.70
CA MET A 385 16.31 -3.59 12.49
C MET A 385 15.57 -3.09 11.25
N SER A 386 16.28 -2.99 10.15
CA SER A 386 15.73 -2.74 8.81
C SER A 386 16.44 -3.64 7.80
N LYS A 387 15.98 -3.65 6.56
CA LYS A 387 16.66 -4.39 5.48
C LYS A 387 18.13 -3.96 5.34
N GLU A 388 18.42 -2.69 5.52
CA GLU A 388 19.77 -2.13 5.44
C GLU A 388 20.67 -2.55 6.63
N LYS A 389 20.09 -2.80 7.80
CA LYS A 389 20.83 -3.30 8.98
C LYS A 389 21.02 -4.82 8.95
N LEU A 390 20.09 -5.55 8.33
CA LEU A 390 20.08 -7.01 8.28
C LEU A 390 20.84 -7.58 7.09
N ALA A 391 20.81 -6.92 5.92
CA ALA A 391 21.54 -7.35 4.74
C ALA A 391 22.87 -6.63 4.63
N SER A 392 23.85 -7.28 3.99
CA SER A 392 25.09 -6.64 3.59
C SER A 392 24.86 -5.67 2.42
N ALA A 393 25.77 -4.72 2.22
CA ALA A 393 25.73 -3.81 1.08
C ALA A 393 25.69 -4.55 -0.26
N ALA A 394 26.47 -5.64 -0.39
CA ALA A 394 26.51 -6.46 -1.60
C ALA A 394 25.19 -7.19 -1.89
N GLU A 395 24.48 -7.66 -0.85
CA GLU A 395 23.16 -8.30 -1.02
C GLU A 395 22.09 -7.30 -1.47
N LEU A 396 22.16 -6.04 -1.03
CA LEU A 396 21.18 -5.01 -1.38
C LEU A 396 21.51 -4.27 -2.69
N GLU A 397 22.75 -4.29 -3.14
CA GLU A 397 23.19 -3.53 -4.32
C GLU A 397 22.30 -3.75 -5.57
N PRO A 398 21.90 -4.99 -5.92
CA PRO A 398 21.04 -5.22 -7.08
C PRO A 398 19.63 -4.60 -6.95
N PHE A 399 19.14 -4.36 -5.74
CA PHE A 399 17.77 -3.90 -5.44
C PHE A 399 17.71 -2.41 -5.10
N ARG A 400 18.81 -1.84 -4.62
CA ARG A 400 18.86 -0.47 -4.09
C ARG A 400 18.34 0.62 -5.03
N PRO A 401 18.60 0.57 -6.36
CA PRO A 401 18.06 1.56 -7.29
C PRO A 401 16.55 1.46 -7.52
N TYR A 402 15.91 0.37 -7.06
CA TYR A 402 14.54 0.00 -7.43
C TYR A 402 13.61 0.00 -6.21
N ALA A 403 12.84 1.06 -6.07
CA ALA A 403 11.95 1.26 -4.92
C ALA A 403 10.89 0.15 -4.78
N ALA A 404 10.37 -0.39 -5.88
CA ALA A 404 9.40 -1.48 -5.87
C ALA A 404 10.02 -2.79 -5.35
N GLN A 405 11.27 -3.08 -5.72
CA GLN A 405 11.98 -4.28 -5.25
C GLN A 405 12.34 -4.16 -3.76
N MET A 406 12.82 -2.99 -3.32
CA MET A 406 13.08 -2.72 -1.89
C MET A 406 11.80 -2.80 -1.06
N ALA A 407 10.67 -2.31 -1.57
CA ALA A 407 9.37 -2.44 -0.90
C ALA A 407 8.86 -3.89 -0.88
N ALA A 408 9.23 -4.71 -1.86
CA ALA A 408 8.91 -6.14 -1.88
C ALA A 408 9.62 -6.91 -0.76
N LEU A 409 10.87 -6.56 -0.44
CA LEU A 409 11.59 -7.12 0.71
C LEU A 409 10.86 -6.79 2.02
N ASP A 410 10.47 -5.52 2.22
CA ASP A 410 9.69 -5.10 3.38
C ASP A 410 8.34 -5.83 3.47
N TYR A 411 7.70 -6.07 2.32
CA TYR A 411 6.44 -6.81 2.25
C TYR A 411 6.62 -8.26 2.74
N ILE A 412 7.66 -8.97 2.28
CA ILE A 412 7.94 -10.35 2.68
C ILE A 412 8.14 -10.43 4.20
N VAL A 413 9.03 -9.59 4.76
CA VAL A 413 9.30 -9.58 6.20
C VAL A 413 8.04 -9.24 6.99
N SER A 414 7.23 -8.28 6.50
CA SER A 414 5.98 -7.89 7.16
C SER A 414 4.94 -9.01 7.16
N VAL A 415 4.82 -9.78 6.08
CA VAL A 415 3.91 -10.93 6.01
C VAL A 415 4.36 -12.04 6.94
N GLU A 416 5.68 -12.31 7.03
CA GLU A 416 6.27 -13.40 7.80
C GLU A 416 6.47 -13.10 9.29
N SER A 417 6.37 -11.84 9.73
CA SER A 417 6.52 -11.44 11.13
C SER A 417 5.49 -12.10 12.06
N ASP A 418 5.80 -12.22 13.35
CA ASP A 418 4.83 -12.71 14.34
C ASP A 418 3.69 -11.71 14.52
N VAL A 419 4.03 -10.42 14.58
CA VAL A 419 3.07 -9.32 14.70
C VAL A 419 3.34 -8.27 13.63
N PHE A 420 2.30 -7.79 12.96
CA PHE A 420 2.39 -6.68 12.04
C PHE A 420 1.63 -5.46 12.57
N ILE A 421 2.27 -4.30 12.58
CA ILE A 421 1.68 -3.02 13.02
C ILE A 421 1.92 -1.96 11.93
N PRO A 422 0.88 -1.49 11.24
CA PRO A 422 0.99 -0.35 10.32
C PRO A 422 0.78 0.98 11.06
N SER A 423 1.72 1.92 10.95
CA SER A 423 1.59 3.27 11.53
C SER A 423 0.56 4.15 10.79
N SER A 424 0.23 3.78 9.56
CA SER A 424 -0.72 4.48 8.69
C SER A 424 -1.58 3.51 7.89
N SER A 425 -2.72 3.97 7.40
CA SER A 425 -3.47 3.26 6.37
C SER A 425 -2.84 3.51 5.01
N GLY A 426 -2.94 2.53 4.12
CA GLY A 426 -2.42 2.64 2.76
C GLY A 426 -2.33 1.27 2.10
N ASN A 427 -1.88 1.26 0.84
CA ASN A 427 -1.87 0.02 0.05
C ASN A 427 -0.96 -1.06 0.66
N MET A 428 0.18 -0.71 1.25
CA MET A 428 1.05 -1.65 1.94
C MET A 428 0.36 -2.24 3.18
N ALA A 429 -0.21 -1.41 4.04
CA ALA A 429 -0.92 -1.84 5.24
C ALA A 429 -2.09 -2.78 4.91
N SER A 430 -2.89 -2.41 3.90
CA SER A 430 -4.03 -3.20 3.43
C SER A 430 -3.60 -4.52 2.81
N ALA A 431 -2.58 -4.52 1.95
CA ALA A 431 -2.09 -5.70 1.26
C ALA A 431 -1.46 -6.72 2.22
N VAL A 432 -0.58 -6.27 3.13
CA VAL A 432 0.03 -7.15 4.15
C VAL A 432 -1.03 -7.67 5.11
N GLY A 433 -1.90 -6.80 5.63
CA GLY A 433 -2.97 -7.19 6.54
C GLY A 433 -3.92 -8.22 5.93
N GLY A 434 -4.27 -8.05 4.66
CA GLY A 434 -5.10 -8.98 3.90
C GLY A 434 -4.39 -10.31 3.63
N HIS A 435 -3.12 -10.28 3.21
CA HIS A 435 -2.34 -11.49 2.97
C HIS A 435 -2.15 -12.31 4.27
N ARG A 436 -1.89 -11.64 5.39
CA ARG A 436 -1.79 -12.29 6.70
C ARG A 436 -3.12 -12.93 7.14
N ARG A 437 -4.27 -12.34 6.79
CA ARG A 437 -5.58 -12.96 6.97
C ARG A 437 -5.79 -14.15 6.04
N TYR A 438 -5.34 -14.03 4.79
CA TYR A 438 -5.42 -15.09 3.79
C TYR A 438 -4.64 -16.34 4.22
N LEU A 439 -3.43 -16.19 4.74
CA LEU A 439 -2.57 -17.30 5.21
C LEU A 439 -3.04 -17.98 6.52
N GLY A 440 -4.30 -17.92 6.87
CA GLY A 440 -4.84 -18.50 8.11
C GLY A 440 -4.59 -17.64 9.33
N HIS A 441 -4.29 -16.43 9.09
CA HIS A 441 -4.13 -15.25 9.88
C HIS A 441 -3.03 -15.29 10.96
N ARG A 442 -2.11 -14.37 10.78
CA ARG A 442 -1.10 -13.97 11.74
C ARG A 442 -1.54 -12.68 12.45
N LYS A 443 -1.08 -12.46 13.68
CA LYS A 443 -1.49 -11.30 14.48
C LYS A 443 -1.17 -9.98 13.76
N THR A 444 -2.20 -9.16 13.51
CA THR A 444 -2.07 -7.86 12.86
C THR A 444 -2.80 -6.81 13.70
N ILE A 445 -2.07 -5.93 14.38
CA ILE A 445 -2.66 -4.92 15.26
C ILE A 445 -2.80 -3.62 14.46
N THR A 446 -4.04 -3.28 14.08
CA THR A 446 -4.30 -2.05 13.33
C THR A 446 -4.63 -0.91 14.30
N PRO A 447 -3.78 0.12 14.44
CA PRO A 447 -4.00 1.25 15.33
C PRO A 447 -5.30 1.99 15.02
N ASP A 448 -6.07 2.33 16.04
CA ASP A 448 -7.15 3.32 15.92
C ASP A 448 -6.57 4.72 16.01
N ARG A 449 -6.03 5.21 14.90
CA ARG A 449 -5.30 6.49 14.88
C ARG A 449 -6.14 7.67 15.35
N LYS A 450 -7.44 7.69 15.06
CA LYS A 450 -8.33 8.76 15.52
C LYS A 450 -8.40 8.83 17.04
N VAL A 451 -8.54 7.67 17.70
CA VAL A 451 -8.60 7.61 19.17
C VAL A 451 -7.22 7.79 19.78
N LEU A 452 -6.19 7.19 19.17
CA LEU A 452 -4.80 7.30 19.65
C LEU A 452 -4.30 8.75 19.64
N VAL A 453 -4.53 9.47 18.55
CA VAL A 453 -4.16 10.90 18.46
C VAL A 453 -4.78 11.70 19.59
N HIS A 454 -6.05 11.50 19.89
CA HIS A 454 -6.71 12.18 21.01
C HIS A 454 -6.09 11.84 22.37
N LEU A 455 -5.60 10.61 22.57
CA LEU A 455 -4.89 10.23 23.79
C LEU A 455 -3.49 10.85 23.84
N PHE A 456 -2.77 10.86 22.72
CA PHE A 456 -1.42 11.41 22.63
C PHE A 456 -1.42 12.93 22.77
N ASP A 457 -2.39 13.63 22.20
CA ASP A 457 -2.56 15.07 22.40
C ASP A 457 -2.79 15.41 23.89
N LYS A 458 -3.53 14.55 24.62
CA LYS A 458 -3.67 14.71 26.09
C LYS A 458 -2.37 14.44 26.85
N LEU A 459 -1.52 13.53 26.35
CA LEU A 459 -0.19 13.31 26.94
C LEU A 459 0.69 14.54 26.77
N ASP A 460 0.74 15.11 25.58
CA ASP A 460 1.55 16.30 25.28
C ASP A 460 1.07 17.53 26.05
N GLN A 461 -0.24 17.64 26.32
CA GLN A 461 -0.82 18.69 27.16
C GLN A 461 -0.65 18.44 28.68
N GLY A 462 -0.05 17.32 29.09
CA GLY A 462 0.10 16.95 30.50
C GLY A 462 -1.19 16.52 31.19
N LEU A 463 -2.31 16.41 30.46
CA LEU A 463 -3.62 15.99 30.97
C LEU A 463 -3.72 14.47 31.19
N LEU A 464 -2.81 13.71 30.59
CA LEU A 464 -2.66 12.28 30.75
C LEU A 464 -1.17 11.97 30.94
N LYS A 465 -0.85 10.86 31.63
CA LYS A 465 0.53 10.37 31.79
C LYS A 465 0.65 8.96 31.23
N GLU A 466 1.84 8.62 30.74
CA GLU A 466 2.17 7.23 30.40
C GLU A 466 2.04 6.35 31.65
N GLY A 467 1.57 5.11 31.50
CA GLY A 467 1.42 4.15 32.57
C GLY A 467 0.16 3.31 32.50
N LYS A 468 -0.20 2.65 33.59
CA LYS A 468 -1.26 1.62 33.66
C LYS A 468 -2.62 2.09 33.08
N LYS A 469 -3.02 3.35 33.33
CA LYS A 469 -4.30 3.90 32.84
C LYS A 469 -4.33 4.00 31.32
N LEU A 470 -3.28 4.55 30.71
CA LEU A 470 -3.14 4.66 29.26
C LEU A 470 -3.09 3.27 28.63
N SER A 471 -2.25 2.38 29.15
CA SER A 471 -2.12 1.01 28.65
C SER A 471 -3.45 0.24 28.67
N LYS A 472 -4.19 0.31 29.78
CA LYS A 472 -5.52 -0.31 29.88
C LYS A 472 -6.48 0.22 28.81
N THR A 473 -6.48 1.54 28.58
CA THR A 473 -7.33 2.17 27.57
C THR A 473 -6.95 1.71 26.16
N ILE A 474 -5.65 1.73 25.82
CA ILE A 474 -5.15 1.30 24.52
C ILE A 474 -5.45 -0.19 24.27
N LEU A 475 -5.23 -1.06 25.25
CA LEU A 475 -5.54 -2.48 25.14
C LEU A 475 -7.02 -2.74 24.86
N GLU A 476 -7.91 -2.06 25.58
CA GLU A 476 -9.37 -2.26 25.39
C GLU A 476 -9.83 -1.79 23.99
N ILE A 477 -9.35 -0.64 23.51
CA ILE A 477 -9.65 -0.13 22.17
C ILE A 477 -9.20 -1.14 21.10
N HIS A 478 -8.03 -1.77 21.29
CA HIS A 478 -7.43 -2.65 20.29
C HIS A 478 -7.77 -4.14 20.46
N LYS A 479 -8.56 -4.51 21.46
CA LYS A 479 -8.96 -5.90 21.73
C LYS A 479 -9.60 -6.60 20.52
N LYS A 480 -10.39 -5.88 19.71
CA LYS A 480 -11.04 -6.38 18.50
C LYS A 480 -10.29 -6.03 17.21
N ARG A 481 -9.09 -5.43 17.30
CA ARG A 481 -8.29 -4.98 16.16
C ARG A 481 -7.02 -5.81 15.95
N GLN A 482 -7.11 -7.13 16.24
CA GLN A 482 -5.97 -8.06 16.22
C GLN A 482 -5.79 -8.80 14.89
N GLY A 483 -6.54 -8.43 13.84
CA GLY A 483 -6.40 -9.01 12.51
C GLY A 483 -7.26 -10.24 12.21
N SER A 484 -8.17 -10.65 13.10
CA SER A 484 -9.07 -11.79 12.83
C SER A 484 -9.84 -11.64 11.52
N PRO A 485 -10.03 -12.73 10.74
CA PRO A 485 -10.89 -12.71 9.58
C PRO A 485 -12.31 -12.26 9.95
N ARG A 486 -12.86 -11.38 9.15
CA ARG A 486 -14.24 -10.90 9.28
C ARG A 486 -14.83 -10.60 7.91
N LYS A 487 -16.13 -10.70 7.76
CA LYS A 487 -16.80 -10.32 6.50
C LYS A 487 -16.52 -8.85 6.18
N ARG A 488 -16.21 -8.57 4.91
CA ARG A 488 -16.08 -7.18 4.43
C ARG A 488 -17.39 -6.44 4.66
N LYS A 489 -17.22 -5.18 5.02
CA LYS A 489 -18.36 -4.26 5.10
C LYS A 489 -18.75 -3.83 3.69
N GLY A 490 -20.06 -3.79 3.47
CA GLY A 490 -20.63 -3.18 2.27
C GLY A 490 -20.53 -1.65 2.30
N PRO A 491 -21.26 -0.99 1.40
CA PRO A 491 -21.20 0.46 1.30
C PRO A 491 -21.71 1.16 2.56
N ILE A 492 -21.25 2.38 2.78
CA ILE A 492 -21.77 3.25 3.83
C ILE A 492 -23.26 3.52 3.52
N PRO A 493 -24.15 3.40 4.49
CA PRO A 493 -25.58 3.69 4.31
C PRO A 493 -25.82 5.07 3.68
N GLY A 494 -26.72 5.15 2.71
CA GLY A 494 -27.06 6.39 2.01
C GLY A 494 -26.18 6.74 0.81
N THR A 495 -25.06 6.07 0.59
CA THR A 495 -24.25 6.29 -0.63
C THR A 495 -24.91 5.69 -1.86
N ARG A 496 -24.82 6.38 -3.02
CA ARG A 496 -25.42 5.98 -4.30
C ARG A 496 -24.38 6.06 -5.45
N GLY A 497 -24.71 5.46 -6.58
CA GLY A 497 -23.89 5.49 -7.78
C GLY A 497 -22.47 4.96 -7.52
N ILE A 498 -21.47 5.60 -8.13
CA ILE A 498 -20.07 5.22 -8.00
C ILE A 498 -19.55 5.36 -6.56
N ASP A 499 -20.04 6.33 -5.79
CA ASP A 499 -19.62 6.53 -4.40
C ASP A 499 -20.05 5.37 -3.50
N ARG A 500 -21.10 4.63 -3.86
CA ARG A 500 -21.48 3.40 -3.18
C ARG A 500 -20.35 2.37 -3.24
N PHE A 501 -19.74 2.16 -4.39
CA PHE A 501 -18.62 1.22 -4.56
C PHE A 501 -17.33 1.72 -3.90
N ARG A 502 -17.09 3.04 -3.90
CA ARG A 502 -15.96 3.65 -3.20
C ARG A 502 -16.02 3.50 -1.69
N SER A 503 -17.21 3.49 -1.12
CA SER A 503 -17.44 3.40 0.32
C SER A 503 -17.37 1.97 0.85
N GLU A 504 -17.25 0.96 -0.02
CA GLU A 504 -17.04 -0.43 0.37
C GLU A 504 -15.64 -0.67 0.94
N GLU A 505 -15.54 -1.60 1.87
CA GLU A 505 -14.24 -2.01 2.43
C GLU A 505 -13.39 -2.69 1.34
N ALA A 506 -12.10 -2.37 1.31
CA ALA A 506 -11.19 -2.86 0.27
C ALA A 506 -11.09 -4.39 0.25
N PHE A 507 -11.20 -4.98 -0.96
CA PHE A 507 -11.20 -6.42 -1.19
C PHE A 507 -9.93 -7.09 -0.66
N TYR A 508 -8.76 -6.58 -1.03
CA TYR A 508 -7.48 -7.19 -0.66
C TYR A 508 -7.06 -6.94 0.79
N GLU A 509 -7.67 -6.00 1.48
CA GLU A 509 -7.46 -5.82 2.93
C GLU A 509 -8.24 -6.85 3.74
N ASN A 510 -9.46 -7.18 3.31
CA ASN A 510 -10.33 -8.09 4.01
C ASN A 510 -10.93 -9.13 3.07
N PRO A 511 -10.20 -10.25 2.80
CA PRO A 511 -10.53 -11.23 1.78
C PRO A 511 -11.74 -12.14 2.10
N LEU A 512 -12.33 -12.05 3.30
CA LEU A 512 -13.55 -12.79 3.63
C LEU A 512 -14.79 -12.02 3.12
N PRO A 513 -15.78 -12.68 2.46
CA PRO A 513 -16.01 -14.12 2.44
C PRO A 513 -15.38 -14.85 1.22
N ASP A 514 -14.89 -14.15 0.23
CA ASP A 514 -14.66 -14.73 -1.11
C ASP A 514 -13.39 -15.59 -1.20
N CYS A 515 -12.35 -15.24 -0.44
CA CYS A 515 -11.05 -15.92 -0.48
C CYS A 515 -10.82 -16.91 0.66
N LEU A 516 -11.71 -16.94 1.65
CA LEU A 516 -11.58 -17.76 2.87
C LEU A 516 -12.84 -18.56 3.11
N CYS A 517 -12.67 -19.87 3.42
CA CYS A 517 -13.74 -20.78 3.80
C CYS A 517 -13.49 -21.35 5.21
N GLN A 518 -14.55 -21.76 5.89
CA GLN A 518 -14.43 -22.53 7.13
C GLN A 518 -14.14 -24.00 6.82
N SER A 519 -13.27 -24.63 7.63
CA SER A 519 -13.02 -26.06 7.59
C SER A 519 -14.34 -26.80 7.83
N GLY A 520 -14.76 -27.64 6.90
CA GLY A 520 -16.01 -28.41 6.99
C GLY A 520 -17.20 -27.88 6.21
N SER A 521 -17.14 -26.67 5.64
CA SER A 521 -18.10 -26.25 4.61
C SER A 521 -17.63 -26.76 3.25
N THR A 522 -17.97 -27.99 2.92
CA THR A 522 -17.99 -28.45 1.52
C THR A 522 -18.95 -27.54 0.78
N THR A 523 -18.44 -26.67 -0.07
CA THR A 523 -19.25 -25.95 -1.06
C THR A 523 -19.86 -26.99 -1.99
N THR A 524 -21.11 -27.33 -1.76
CA THR A 524 -21.99 -28.01 -2.72
C THR A 524 -22.16 -27.13 -3.96
#